data_ec713c0265b440eed52420cf36430a8d
#
_entry.id   ec713c0265b440eed52420cf36430a8d
#
_cell.length_a   1.000
_cell.length_b   1.000
_cell.length_c   1.000
_cell.angle_alpha   90.00
_cell.angle_beta   90.00
_cell.angle_gamma   90.00
#
_symmetry.space_group_name_H-M   'P 1'
#
loop_
_entity.id
_entity.type
_entity.pdbx_description
1 polymer ?
#
loop_
_entity_poly.entity_id
_entity_poly.type
_entity_poly.pdbx_seq_one_letter_code
_entity_poly.pdbx_strand_id
1 'polypeptide(L)'
;NMWTQGVDPKLDFHDINKIKGVYERATKMVVPPRHPYAGELVFTAFSGSHQDAINKGKNYMEEHGGDYWDIPYLPIDPADVGREYEPIIRINSQSGKGGMAYILANDYGIKMPKAMQGEFSAVVQKACDESGKEIQPDEVFDIFQKEYRNVCGPYRLLNYKITEEKNE
;
A
#
# COMPACT_ATOMS: atom_id res chain seq x y z
N ASN A 1 15.50 -17.25 -21.88
CA ASN A 1 15.77 -17.78 -23.23
C ASN A 1 15.98 -19.30 -23.27
N MET A 2 16.73 -19.89 -22.32
CA MET A 2 16.93 -21.36 -22.28
C MET A 2 15.61 -22.09 -21.96
N TRP A 3 14.89 -21.62 -20.94
CA TRP A 3 13.61 -22.20 -20.54
C TRP A 3 12.57 -22.22 -21.65
N THR A 4 12.43 -21.11 -22.40
CA THR A 4 11.49 -21.05 -23.55
C THR A 4 11.87 -21.96 -24.71
N GLN A 5 13.08 -22.51 -24.71
CA GLN A 5 13.57 -23.50 -25.65
C GLN A 5 13.53 -24.93 -25.08
N GLY A 6 12.86 -25.13 -23.95
CA GLY A 6 12.73 -26.43 -23.31
C GLY A 6 13.96 -26.88 -22.52
N VAL A 7 14.92 -25.99 -22.27
CA VAL A 7 16.15 -26.29 -21.53
C VAL A 7 16.09 -25.63 -20.14
N ASP A 8 16.02 -26.45 -19.09
CA ASP A 8 16.12 -25.95 -17.71
C ASP A 8 17.56 -25.51 -17.40
N PRO A 9 17.79 -24.21 -17.14
CA PRO A 9 19.13 -23.69 -16.85
C PRO A 9 19.66 -24.07 -15.46
N LYS A 10 18.85 -24.72 -14.62
CA LYS A 10 19.19 -25.08 -13.23
C LYS A 10 19.61 -23.88 -12.36
N LEU A 11 19.01 -22.72 -12.62
CA LEU A 11 19.24 -21.51 -11.83
C LEU A 11 18.21 -21.40 -10.72
N ASP A 12 18.68 -21.03 -9.53
CA ASP A 12 17.83 -20.79 -8.35
C ASP A 12 17.76 -19.29 -8.07
N PHE A 13 16.55 -18.74 -8.13
CA PHE A 13 16.26 -17.33 -7.87
C PHE A 13 15.37 -17.10 -6.63
N HIS A 14 15.17 -18.12 -5.78
CA HIS A 14 14.35 -18.02 -4.59
C HIS A 14 14.81 -16.97 -3.56
N ASP A 15 16.04 -16.48 -3.68
CA ASP A 15 16.57 -15.37 -2.89
C ASP A 15 17.28 -14.36 -3.81
N ILE A 16 16.47 -13.56 -4.48
CA ILE A 16 16.97 -12.54 -5.43
C ILE A 16 17.79 -11.46 -4.72
N ASN A 17 17.50 -11.16 -3.46
CA ASN A 17 18.23 -10.16 -2.68
C ASN A 17 19.67 -10.61 -2.39
N LYS A 18 19.88 -11.89 -2.12
CA LYS A 18 21.22 -12.47 -1.96
C LYS A 18 22.02 -12.36 -3.28
N ILE A 19 21.39 -12.68 -4.42
CA ILE A 19 22.01 -12.57 -5.73
C ILE A 19 22.37 -11.11 -6.03
N LYS A 20 21.43 -10.17 -5.81
CA LYS A 20 21.66 -8.73 -5.90
C LYS A 20 22.87 -8.30 -5.08
N GLY A 21 22.92 -8.71 -3.79
CA GLY A 21 24.03 -8.36 -2.91
C GLY A 21 25.39 -8.90 -3.36
N VAL A 22 25.45 -10.09 -3.97
CA VAL A 22 26.67 -10.64 -4.56
C VAL A 22 27.09 -9.81 -5.76
N TYR A 23 26.15 -9.50 -6.67
CA TYR A 23 26.41 -8.67 -7.84
C TYR A 23 26.96 -7.29 -7.46
N GLU A 24 26.31 -6.57 -6.55
CA GLU A 24 26.72 -5.23 -6.12
C GLU A 24 28.11 -5.22 -5.45
N ARG A 25 28.42 -6.24 -4.64
CA ARG A 25 29.76 -6.37 -4.03
C ARG A 25 30.84 -6.64 -5.04
N ALA A 26 30.56 -7.51 -6.03
CA ALA A 26 31.54 -7.92 -7.03
C ALA A 26 31.82 -6.83 -8.06
N THR A 27 30.78 -6.18 -8.54
CA THR A 27 30.88 -5.18 -9.64
C THR A 27 31.06 -3.75 -9.15
N LYS A 28 30.74 -3.46 -7.87
CA LYS A 28 30.64 -2.11 -7.31
C LYS A 28 29.56 -1.25 -8.01
N MET A 29 28.62 -1.89 -8.69
CA MET A 29 27.48 -1.23 -9.35
C MET A 29 26.20 -1.50 -8.56
N VAL A 30 25.38 -0.47 -8.36
CA VAL A 30 24.09 -0.59 -7.71
C VAL A 30 23.05 -1.08 -8.71
N VAL A 31 22.22 -2.03 -8.31
CA VAL A 31 21.09 -2.49 -9.13
C VAL A 31 20.04 -1.37 -9.18
N PRO A 32 19.62 -0.94 -10.40
CA PRO A 32 18.62 0.11 -10.54
C PRO A 32 17.32 -0.21 -9.79
N PRO A 33 16.65 0.77 -9.17
CA PRO A 33 15.42 0.53 -8.37
C PRO A 33 14.29 -0.16 -9.16
N ARG A 34 14.24 -0.01 -10.46
CA ARG A 34 13.24 -0.65 -11.35
C ARG A 34 13.79 -1.84 -12.15
N HIS A 35 14.94 -2.38 -11.76
CA HIS A 35 15.48 -3.58 -12.40
C HIS A 35 14.52 -4.77 -12.22
N PRO A 36 14.21 -5.54 -13.28
CA PRO A 36 13.30 -6.67 -13.20
C PRO A 36 13.62 -7.60 -12.01
N TYR A 37 12.62 -7.92 -11.22
CA TYR A 37 12.63 -8.77 -10.02
C TYR A 37 13.55 -8.31 -8.87
N ALA A 38 14.72 -7.74 -9.13
CA ALA A 38 15.73 -7.38 -8.14
C ALA A 38 15.67 -5.92 -7.67
N GLY A 39 15.00 -5.05 -8.41
CA GLY A 39 14.86 -3.63 -8.07
C GLY A 39 13.99 -3.40 -6.85
N GLU A 40 14.29 -2.41 -6.06
CA GLU A 40 13.55 -2.09 -4.82
C GLU A 40 12.08 -1.72 -5.07
N LEU A 41 11.79 -1.12 -6.23
CA LEU A 41 10.46 -0.63 -6.58
C LEU A 41 9.64 -1.60 -7.46
N VAL A 42 10.10 -2.83 -7.66
CA VAL A 42 9.43 -3.78 -8.58
C VAL A 42 8.12 -4.31 -8.00
N PHE A 43 8.09 -4.61 -6.71
CA PHE A 43 6.91 -5.12 -6.01
C PHE A 43 6.23 -4.04 -5.16
N THR A 44 6.26 -2.80 -5.64
CA THR A 44 5.64 -1.66 -4.96
C THR A 44 4.56 -1.04 -5.83
N ALA A 45 3.52 -0.52 -5.20
CA ALA A 45 2.53 0.31 -5.88
C ALA A 45 2.37 1.63 -5.12
N PHE A 46 2.31 2.72 -5.87
CA PHE A 46 2.27 4.09 -5.31
C PHE A 46 0.87 4.72 -5.34
N SER A 47 -0.08 4.08 -6.01
CA SER A 47 -1.45 4.56 -6.15
C SER A 47 -2.40 3.80 -5.23
N GLY A 48 -3.26 4.51 -4.50
CA GLY A 48 -4.28 3.89 -3.65
C GLY A 48 -5.25 2.97 -4.40
N SER A 49 -5.53 3.26 -5.68
CA SER A 49 -6.38 2.40 -6.52
C SER A 49 -5.67 1.09 -6.89
N HIS A 50 -4.36 1.12 -7.13
CA HIS A 50 -3.57 -0.09 -7.37
C HIS A 50 -3.47 -0.94 -6.10
N GLN A 51 -3.27 -0.30 -4.95
CA GLN A 51 -3.26 -0.96 -3.64
C GLN A 51 -4.59 -1.68 -3.37
N ASP A 52 -5.72 -1.00 -3.58
CA ASP A 52 -7.05 -1.56 -3.42
C ASP A 52 -7.28 -2.78 -4.35
N ALA A 53 -6.83 -2.68 -5.60
CA ALA A 53 -6.92 -3.78 -6.56
C ALA A 53 -6.05 -4.99 -6.14
N ILE A 54 -4.82 -4.76 -5.68
CA ILE A 54 -3.91 -5.81 -5.19
C ILE A 54 -4.51 -6.49 -3.96
N ASN A 55 -5.03 -5.72 -2.99
CA ASN A 55 -5.65 -6.28 -1.80
C ASN A 55 -6.89 -7.12 -2.13
N LYS A 56 -7.75 -6.65 -3.05
CA LYS A 56 -8.89 -7.43 -3.51
C LYS A 56 -8.47 -8.72 -4.21
N GLY A 57 -7.42 -8.66 -5.03
CA GLY A 57 -6.86 -9.83 -5.69
C GLY A 57 -6.31 -10.85 -4.68
N LYS A 58 -5.56 -10.40 -3.67
CA LYS A 58 -5.06 -11.26 -2.58
C LYS A 58 -6.19 -11.94 -1.83
N ASN A 59 -7.16 -11.15 -1.34
CA ASN A 59 -8.31 -11.70 -0.61
C ASN A 59 -9.09 -12.71 -1.46
N TYR A 60 -9.29 -12.41 -2.75
CA TYR A 60 -9.96 -13.34 -3.66
C TYR A 60 -9.21 -14.68 -3.80
N MET A 61 -7.89 -14.63 -3.96
CA MET A 61 -7.07 -15.84 -4.05
C MET A 61 -7.06 -16.63 -2.73
N GLU A 62 -7.02 -15.96 -1.59
CA GLU A 62 -7.11 -16.60 -0.26
C GLU A 62 -8.45 -17.32 -0.06
N GLU A 63 -9.57 -16.73 -0.50
CA GLU A 63 -10.93 -17.29 -0.34
C GLU A 63 -11.23 -18.42 -1.33
N HIS A 64 -10.75 -18.31 -2.57
CA HIS A 64 -11.14 -19.22 -3.65
C HIS A 64 -10.04 -20.21 -4.06
N GLY A 65 -8.80 -19.94 -3.67
CA GLY A 65 -7.63 -20.66 -4.18
C GLY A 65 -7.39 -20.40 -5.67
N GLY A 66 -6.37 -21.06 -6.23
CA GLY A 66 -6.05 -20.99 -7.65
C GLY A 66 -4.70 -21.62 -7.92
N ASP A 67 -4.58 -22.27 -9.10
CA ASP A 67 -3.30 -22.89 -9.53
C ASP A 67 -2.33 -21.87 -10.10
N TYR A 68 -2.78 -20.63 -10.33
CA TYR A 68 -2.02 -19.57 -10.96
C TYR A 68 -2.09 -18.29 -10.12
N TRP A 69 -0.96 -17.57 -10.12
CA TRP A 69 -0.90 -16.22 -9.57
C TRP A 69 -1.68 -15.24 -10.47
N ASP A 70 -2.74 -14.62 -9.94
CA ASP A 70 -3.63 -13.72 -10.69
C ASP A 70 -3.94 -12.45 -9.89
N ILE A 71 -2.89 -11.80 -9.39
CA ILE A 71 -3.03 -10.54 -8.65
C ILE A 71 -2.71 -9.36 -9.56
N PRO A 72 -3.63 -8.38 -9.72
CA PRO A 72 -3.37 -7.20 -10.53
C PRO A 72 -2.08 -6.48 -10.13
N TYR A 73 -1.34 -5.98 -11.13
CA TYR A 73 -0.09 -5.23 -10.96
C TYR A 73 1.11 -6.01 -10.40
N LEU A 74 0.94 -7.23 -9.99
CA LEU A 74 2.02 -8.11 -9.54
C LEU A 74 2.18 -9.27 -10.54
N PRO A 75 3.15 -9.18 -11.47
CA PRO A 75 3.28 -10.16 -12.57
C PRO A 75 3.71 -11.56 -12.11
N ILE A 76 4.26 -11.68 -10.92
CA ILE A 76 4.58 -12.94 -10.24
C ILE A 76 4.32 -12.79 -8.75
N ASP A 77 4.23 -13.91 -8.02
CA ASP A 77 4.28 -13.88 -6.56
C ASP A 77 5.67 -13.38 -6.10
N PRO A 78 5.75 -12.29 -5.34
CA PRO A 78 7.03 -11.85 -4.78
C PRO A 78 7.75 -12.92 -3.97
N ALA A 79 7.01 -13.81 -3.31
CA ALA A 79 7.56 -14.91 -2.53
C ALA A 79 8.37 -15.90 -3.38
N ASP A 80 8.08 -16.08 -4.67
CA ASP A 80 8.83 -16.94 -5.60
C ASP A 80 10.29 -16.52 -5.75
N VAL A 81 10.58 -15.24 -5.47
CA VAL A 81 11.93 -14.67 -5.53
C VAL A 81 12.43 -14.20 -4.15
N GLY A 82 11.81 -14.70 -3.08
CA GLY A 82 12.17 -14.37 -1.69
C GLY A 82 11.93 -12.90 -1.32
N ARG A 83 10.88 -12.29 -1.91
CA ARG A 83 10.48 -10.91 -1.62
C ARG A 83 9.06 -10.85 -1.08
N GLU A 84 8.68 -9.68 -0.63
CA GLU A 84 7.33 -9.36 -0.19
C GLU A 84 6.78 -8.19 -1.01
N TYR A 85 5.47 -8.08 -1.06
CA TYR A 85 4.83 -6.89 -1.61
C TYR A 85 4.89 -5.77 -0.57
N GLU A 86 5.48 -4.65 -0.95
CA GLU A 86 5.63 -3.47 -0.11
C GLU A 86 4.67 -2.37 -0.58
N PRO A 87 3.59 -2.10 0.16
CA PRO A 87 2.70 -0.98 -0.14
C PRO A 87 3.38 0.33 0.23
N ILE A 88 3.86 1.06 -0.77
CA ILE A 88 4.35 2.43 -0.60
C ILE A 88 3.26 3.37 -1.09
N ILE A 89 2.53 3.99 -0.17
CA ILE A 89 1.51 4.97 -0.52
C ILE A 89 2.09 6.37 -0.43
N ARG A 90 2.09 7.07 -1.57
CA ARG A 90 2.40 8.49 -1.64
C ARG A 90 1.11 9.27 -1.84
N ILE A 91 0.83 10.20 -0.95
CA ILE A 91 -0.35 11.06 -1.02
C ILE A 91 0.04 12.39 -1.64
N ASN A 92 -0.58 12.69 -2.77
CA ASN A 92 -0.49 13.97 -3.46
C ASN A 92 -1.90 14.48 -3.81
N SER A 93 -2.01 15.65 -4.41
CA SER A 93 -3.29 16.27 -4.78
C SER A 93 -4.16 15.43 -5.75
N GLN A 94 -3.57 14.46 -6.43
CA GLN A 94 -4.28 13.53 -7.34
C GLN A 94 -4.58 12.17 -6.69
N SER A 95 -4.20 11.96 -5.45
CA SER A 95 -4.43 10.70 -4.73
C SER A 95 -5.91 10.54 -4.42
N GLY A 96 -6.47 9.40 -4.81
CA GLY A 96 -7.88 9.09 -4.55
C GLY A 96 -8.16 8.78 -3.09
N LYS A 97 -9.44 8.84 -2.72
CA LYS A 97 -9.97 8.52 -1.36
C LYS A 97 -9.53 7.17 -0.80
N GLY A 98 -9.24 6.19 -1.66
CA GLY A 98 -8.81 4.86 -1.26
C GLY A 98 -7.43 4.83 -0.61
N GLY A 99 -6.47 5.65 -1.08
CA GLY A 99 -5.12 5.70 -0.52
C GLY A 99 -5.09 6.21 0.92
N MET A 100 -5.84 7.26 1.21
CA MET A 100 -5.93 7.85 2.55
C MET A 100 -6.65 6.91 3.53
N ALA A 101 -7.74 6.28 3.08
CA ALA A 101 -8.47 5.29 3.88
C ALA A 101 -7.61 4.05 4.18
N TYR A 102 -6.78 3.63 3.22
CA TYR A 102 -5.86 2.52 3.42
C TYR A 102 -4.80 2.83 4.48
N ILE A 103 -4.13 4.00 4.38
CA ILE A 103 -3.13 4.43 5.39
C ILE A 103 -3.74 4.42 6.78
N LEU A 104 -4.91 5.05 6.96
CA LEU A 104 -5.54 5.09 8.28
C LEU A 104 -5.95 3.71 8.79
N ALA A 105 -6.40 2.81 7.92
CA ALA A 105 -6.78 1.46 8.30
C ALA A 105 -5.57 0.58 8.63
N ASN A 106 -4.53 0.63 7.80
CA ASN A 106 -3.36 -0.25 7.90
C ASN A 106 -2.38 0.19 8.99
N ASP A 107 -2.06 1.48 9.03
CA ASP A 107 -1.00 1.99 9.89
C ASP A 107 -1.53 2.44 11.27
N TYR A 108 -2.81 2.82 11.33
CA TYR A 108 -3.43 3.36 12.55
C TYR A 108 -4.69 2.62 13.02
N GLY A 109 -5.10 1.55 12.32
CA GLY A 109 -6.26 0.73 12.69
C GLY A 109 -7.62 1.44 12.56
N ILE A 110 -7.69 2.56 11.84
CA ILE A 110 -8.89 3.38 11.73
C ILE A 110 -9.65 3.05 10.45
N LYS A 111 -10.77 2.34 10.57
CA LYS A 111 -11.65 1.98 9.44
C LYS A 111 -12.73 3.06 9.24
N MET A 112 -12.52 3.95 8.28
CA MET A 112 -13.49 4.99 7.96
C MET A 112 -14.68 4.46 7.14
N PRO A 113 -15.93 4.88 7.47
CA PRO A 113 -17.10 4.67 6.61
C PRO A 113 -16.90 5.29 5.22
N LYS A 114 -17.49 4.67 4.17
CA LYS A 114 -17.31 5.13 2.77
C LYS A 114 -17.70 6.60 2.54
N ALA A 115 -18.74 7.07 3.22
CA ALA A 115 -19.18 8.47 3.13
C ALA A 115 -18.10 9.43 3.65
N MET A 116 -17.48 9.10 4.78
CA MET A 116 -16.43 9.89 5.42
C MET A 116 -15.13 9.90 4.60
N GLN A 117 -14.82 8.82 3.87
CA GLN A 117 -13.61 8.73 3.03
C GLN A 117 -13.56 9.81 1.95
N GLY A 118 -14.72 10.15 1.35
CA GLY A 118 -14.82 11.21 0.33
C GLY A 118 -14.55 12.59 0.90
N GLU A 119 -15.15 12.90 2.04
CA GLU A 119 -14.97 14.16 2.77
C GLU A 119 -13.52 14.34 3.22
N PHE A 120 -12.97 13.34 3.89
CA PHE A 120 -11.58 13.36 4.35
C PHE A 120 -10.58 13.50 3.20
N SER A 121 -10.84 12.86 2.06
CA SER A 121 -10.02 13.02 0.86
C SER A 121 -9.93 14.47 0.40
N ALA A 122 -11.04 15.20 0.44
CA ALA A 122 -11.06 16.62 0.06
C ALA A 122 -10.23 17.48 1.03
N VAL A 123 -10.28 17.17 2.33
CA VAL A 123 -9.47 17.87 3.35
C VAL A 123 -7.98 17.65 3.11
N VAL A 124 -7.55 16.40 2.87
CA VAL A 124 -6.14 16.07 2.61
C VAL A 124 -5.67 16.66 1.28
N GLN A 125 -6.49 16.61 0.22
CA GLN A 125 -6.16 17.23 -1.06
C GLN A 125 -5.93 18.73 -0.92
N LYS A 126 -6.78 19.43 -0.16
CA LYS A 126 -6.59 20.86 0.12
C LYS A 126 -5.25 21.13 0.83
N ALA A 127 -4.88 20.31 1.80
CA ALA A 127 -3.59 20.43 2.48
C ALA A 127 -2.40 20.16 1.54
N CYS A 128 -2.53 19.19 0.59
CA CYS A 128 -1.55 18.97 -0.46
C CYS A 128 -1.39 20.19 -1.38
N ASP A 129 -2.50 20.77 -1.81
CA ASP A 129 -2.50 21.92 -2.72
C ASP A 129 -1.88 23.17 -2.05
N GLU A 130 -2.17 23.37 -0.78
CA GLU A 130 -1.62 24.47 0.01
C GLU A 130 -0.11 24.32 0.28
N SER A 131 0.35 23.09 0.54
CA SER A 131 1.77 22.83 0.80
C SER A 131 2.61 22.68 -0.47
N GLY A 132 1.99 22.28 -1.59
CA GLY A 132 2.66 21.95 -2.84
C GLY A 132 3.57 20.71 -2.75
N LYS A 133 3.41 19.87 -1.72
CA LYS A 133 4.23 18.69 -1.44
C LYS A 133 3.38 17.44 -1.31
N GLU A 134 4.04 16.27 -1.44
CA GLU A 134 3.47 14.99 -1.02
C GLU A 134 3.31 14.97 0.50
N ILE A 135 2.18 14.43 0.97
CA ILE A 135 1.89 14.27 2.40
C ILE A 135 2.31 12.86 2.82
N GLN A 136 3.03 12.76 3.91
CA GLN A 136 3.46 11.48 4.49
C GLN A 136 2.32 10.83 5.30
N PRO A 137 2.38 9.49 5.55
CA PRO A 137 1.36 8.78 6.31
C PRO A 137 1.06 9.36 7.69
N ASP A 138 2.07 9.80 8.42
CA ASP A 138 1.93 10.45 9.72
C ASP A 138 1.22 11.81 9.62
N GLU A 139 1.51 12.59 8.60
CA GLU A 139 0.80 13.86 8.34
C GLU A 139 -0.67 13.62 7.98
N VAL A 140 -1.00 12.53 7.26
CA VAL A 140 -2.40 12.14 7.00
C VAL A 140 -3.13 11.83 8.31
N PHE A 141 -2.48 11.13 9.23
CA PHE A 141 -3.04 10.85 10.54
C PHE A 141 -3.22 12.12 11.39
N ASP A 142 -2.27 13.04 11.36
CA ASP A 142 -2.37 14.33 12.05
C ASP A 142 -3.52 15.19 11.52
N ILE A 143 -3.72 15.21 10.19
CA ILE A 143 -4.87 15.87 9.58
C ILE A 143 -6.17 15.22 10.06
N PHE A 144 -6.25 13.87 10.08
CA PHE A 144 -7.40 13.16 10.59
C PHE A 144 -7.70 13.49 12.06
N GLN A 145 -6.67 13.50 12.91
CA GLN A 145 -6.81 13.85 14.33
C GLN A 145 -7.37 15.26 14.50
N LYS A 146 -6.84 16.22 13.74
CA LYS A 146 -7.23 17.63 13.80
C LYS A 146 -8.67 17.84 13.31
N GLU A 147 -9.08 17.14 12.25
CA GLU A 147 -10.38 17.30 11.63
C GLU A 147 -11.52 16.63 12.42
N TYR A 148 -11.27 15.43 12.98
CA TYR A 148 -12.32 14.61 13.54
C TYR A 148 -12.21 14.30 15.04
N ARG A 149 -11.03 14.40 15.64
CA ARG A 149 -10.82 14.06 17.05
C ARG A 149 -10.51 15.23 17.94
N ASN A 150 -9.64 16.13 17.48
CA ASN A 150 -9.17 17.29 18.25
C ASN A 150 -9.80 18.58 17.71
N VAL A 151 -11.08 18.53 17.39
CA VAL A 151 -11.80 19.68 16.83
C VAL A 151 -11.93 20.77 17.87
N CYS A 152 -11.29 21.92 17.62
CA CYS A 152 -11.43 23.13 18.42
C CYS A 152 -12.66 23.90 17.93
N GLY A 153 -13.78 23.77 18.62
CA GLY A 153 -15.02 24.46 18.29
C GLY A 153 -15.67 25.13 19.51
N PRO A 154 -16.79 25.82 19.32
CA PRO A 154 -17.51 26.48 20.43
C PRO A 154 -18.14 25.46 21.41
N TYR A 155 -18.17 24.20 21.05
CA TYR A 155 -18.71 23.12 21.87
C TYR A 155 -17.63 22.14 22.27
N ARG A 156 -17.64 21.71 23.53
CA ARG A 156 -16.75 20.67 24.07
C ARG A 156 -17.59 19.49 24.55
N LEU A 157 -17.30 18.29 24.05
CA LEU A 157 -17.88 17.05 24.56
C LEU A 157 -17.37 16.79 25.99
N LEU A 158 -18.26 16.86 26.97
CA LEU A 158 -17.90 16.63 28.36
C LEU A 158 -18.11 15.18 28.80
N ASN A 159 -19.13 14.50 28.25
CA ASN A 159 -19.42 13.12 28.56
C ASN A 159 -20.28 12.49 27.47
N TYR A 160 -20.23 11.16 27.30
CA TYR A 160 -21.13 10.41 26.44
C TYR A 160 -21.43 9.02 27.04
N LYS A 161 -22.56 8.44 26.68
CA LYS A 161 -22.95 7.07 27.04
C LYS A 161 -23.38 6.35 25.75
N ILE A 162 -22.80 5.20 25.51
CA ILE A 162 -23.20 4.31 24.39
C ILE A 162 -24.11 3.25 25.00
N THR A 163 -25.31 3.09 24.43
CA THR A 163 -26.26 2.02 24.80
C THR A 163 -26.48 1.18 23.55
N GLU A 164 -26.15 -0.11 23.59
CA GLU A 164 -26.49 -1.06 22.53
C GLU A 164 -27.86 -1.67 22.86
N GLU A 165 -28.86 -1.41 22.03
CA GLU A 165 -30.14 -2.15 22.06
C GLU A 165 -29.96 -3.41 21.23
N LYS A 166 -29.98 -4.58 21.85
CA LYS A 166 -30.11 -5.86 21.15
C LYS A 166 -31.55 -5.94 20.66
N ASN A 167 -31.74 -5.80 19.35
CA ASN A 167 -32.98 -6.21 18.71
C ASN A 167 -33.06 -7.74 18.81
N GLU A 168 -34.05 -8.24 19.52
CA GLU A 168 -34.45 -9.65 19.55
C GLU A 168 -35.06 -10.08 18.22
#